data_b401622b55d67d87043793c3085946e6
#
_entry.id   b401622b55d67d87043793c3085946e6
#
_cell.length_a   1.000
_cell.length_b   1.000
_cell.length_c   1.000
_cell.angle_alpha   90.00
_cell.angle_beta   90.00
_cell.angle_gamma   90.00
#
_symmetry.space_group_name_H-M   'P 1'
#
loop_
_entity.id
_entity.type
_entity.pdbx_description
1 polymer ?
#
loop_
_entity_poly.entity_id
_entity_poly.type
_entity_poly.pdbx_seq_one_letter_code
_entity_poly.pdbx_strand_id
1 'polypeptide(L)'
;VKRIILGWLSLSLLLIGIEGASAANTLSLNITKTPTIGESKVTLYGILKPARNNVQVRIQVNLNGNWTNTSLGAKTKSSGSWKIEVVSTALAGSATYRAVAGSVYSNQRKFTIDPESAITQSDPTSMIELAGPGGRIHGVDISRWQHPGDKLIDFTKMYKAGVRFVMIKASDGKDKSDIDARKWLSIDMDGAQAAGLYTGFYHYAYLPNSTDPETVITEARTQAQKAIWRLASVGGYNERTLPYALDLENNCIQYSGSKCTKYTSKKLVTLFATTWLTTVKEATGRTPMLYSYSQFLENAMVRNSELSKYPLWQAHYGINPADPLGQPGQKLSGCYVHSWTNSSCTSEWVVWQYSSCGIGKKYGVPSGRLDLNVYRGDVNSFLELTKGIWIPQIADMMPINEPSNMQLDSASYSTSDKPATFQLNV
;
A
#
# COMPACT_ATOMS: atom_id res chain seq x y z
N VAL A 1 18.98 -60.95 94.32
CA VAL A 1 18.03 -61.15 93.25
C VAL A 1 17.90 -59.84 92.44
N LYS A 2 18.57 -59.73 91.34
CA LYS A 2 18.36 -58.61 90.42
C LYS A 2 18.29 -59.20 89.00
N ARG A 3 17.18 -59.04 88.35
CA ARG A 3 16.96 -59.41 86.96
C ARG A 3 17.54 -58.33 86.01
N ILE A 4 18.38 -58.73 85.07
CA ILE A 4 18.87 -57.91 84.02
C ILE A 4 17.93 -58.09 82.82
N ILE A 5 17.36 -57.02 82.32
CA ILE A 5 16.54 -56.98 81.10
C ILE A 5 17.48 -56.48 79.97
N LEU A 6 17.76 -57.36 78.96
CA LEU A 6 18.41 -56.92 77.75
C LEU A 6 17.39 -56.23 76.83
N GLY A 7 17.67 -54.97 76.52
CA GLY A 7 16.91 -54.26 75.56
C GLY A 7 17.57 -54.42 74.17
N TRP A 8 16.78 -54.82 73.21
CA TRP A 8 17.19 -54.84 71.76
C TRP A 8 17.00 -53.45 71.19
N LEU A 9 18.08 -52.81 70.70
CA LEU A 9 18.02 -51.60 69.91
C LEU A 9 17.88 -51.99 68.43
N SER A 10 16.70 -51.78 67.86
CA SER A 10 16.42 -51.88 66.44
C SER A 10 16.90 -50.61 65.75
N LEU A 11 17.96 -50.70 64.98
CA LEU A 11 18.49 -49.62 64.12
C LEU A 11 17.63 -49.56 62.86
N SER A 12 16.66 -48.62 62.81
CA SER A 12 15.86 -48.33 61.62
C SER A 12 16.71 -47.42 60.68
N LEU A 13 17.21 -48.01 59.59
CA LEU A 13 17.81 -47.23 58.50
C LEU A 13 16.69 -46.44 57.80
N LEU A 14 16.63 -45.14 58.01
CA LEU A 14 15.84 -44.21 57.18
C LEU A 14 16.55 -44.07 55.84
N LEU A 15 16.08 -44.79 54.81
CA LEU A 15 16.38 -44.46 53.41
C LEU A 15 15.69 -43.16 53.05
N ILE A 16 16.42 -42.03 53.14
CA ILE A 16 15.99 -40.79 52.53
C ILE A 16 16.11 -40.97 51.02
N GLY A 17 14.99 -41.26 50.38
CA GLY A 17 14.91 -41.21 48.92
C GLY A 17 15.21 -39.79 48.47
N ILE A 18 16.35 -39.61 47.85
CA ILE A 18 16.64 -38.41 47.08
C ILE A 18 15.71 -38.45 45.89
N GLU A 19 14.53 -37.83 46.00
CA GLU A 19 13.70 -37.51 44.82
C GLU A 19 14.56 -36.60 43.96
N GLY A 20 15.09 -37.18 42.87
CA GLY A 20 15.77 -36.40 41.84
C GLY A 20 14.80 -35.35 41.29
N ALA A 21 15.11 -34.10 41.56
CA ALA A 21 14.36 -32.98 41.04
C ALA A 21 14.17 -33.17 39.54
N SER A 22 12.98 -33.54 39.09
CA SER A 22 12.68 -33.65 37.66
C SER A 22 12.91 -32.28 37.05
N ALA A 23 13.88 -32.21 36.15
CA ALA A 23 14.19 -30.96 35.46
C ALA A 23 12.94 -30.40 34.78
N ALA A 24 12.53 -29.22 35.20
CA ALA A 24 11.33 -28.58 34.67
C ALA A 24 11.40 -28.47 33.13
N ASN A 25 10.32 -28.84 32.48
CA ASN A 25 10.22 -28.69 31.03
C ASN A 25 10.31 -27.20 30.62
N THR A 26 11.24 -26.86 29.76
CA THR A 26 11.40 -25.49 29.27
C THR A 26 11.35 -25.44 27.74
N LEU A 27 10.81 -24.37 27.19
CA LEU A 27 10.79 -24.09 25.78
C LEU A 27 11.27 -22.67 25.54
N SER A 28 12.07 -22.42 24.52
CA SER A 28 12.49 -21.07 24.16
C SER A 28 12.00 -20.66 22.77
N LEU A 29 11.78 -19.36 22.59
CA LEU A 29 11.50 -18.72 21.30
C LEU A 29 12.46 -17.56 21.08
N ASN A 30 13.14 -17.57 19.97
CA ASN A 30 14.03 -16.54 19.48
C ASN A 30 13.74 -16.26 18.00
N ILE A 31 14.29 -15.13 17.51
CA ILE A 31 14.24 -14.72 16.12
C ILE A 31 15.65 -14.34 15.66
N THR A 32 16.05 -14.74 14.45
CA THR A 32 17.41 -14.52 13.94
C THR A 32 17.78 -13.06 13.77
N LYS A 33 16.82 -12.26 13.38
CA LYS A 33 16.93 -10.80 13.27
C LYS A 33 15.54 -10.18 13.36
N THR A 34 15.49 -8.91 13.71
CA THR A 34 14.25 -8.15 13.62
C THR A 34 13.90 -8.01 12.13
N PRO A 35 12.68 -8.37 11.70
CA PRO A 35 12.27 -8.18 10.32
C PRO A 35 12.30 -6.71 9.96
N THR A 36 12.77 -6.43 8.75
CA THR A 36 12.74 -5.11 8.14
C THR A 36 11.83 -5.14 6.92
N ILE A 37 11.29 -4.00 6.56
CA ILE A 37 10.46 -3.86 5.36
C ILE A 37 11.22 -4.40 4.14
N GLY A 38 10.55 -5.23 3.33
CA GLY A 38 11.14 -5.86 2.16
C GLY A 38 11.97 -7.12 2.41
N GLU A 39 12.07 -7.59 3.67
CA GLU A 39 12.64 -8.89 3.96
C GLU A 39 11.60 -10.00 3.83
N SER A 40 11.87 -10.94 2.92
CA SER A 40 10.93 -12.01 2.64
C SER A 40 10.96 -13.17 3.62
N LYS A 41 12.02 -13.31 4.44
CA LYS A 41 12.20 -14.47 5.35
C LYS A 41 12.92 -14.11 6.64
N VAL A 42 12.38 -14.61 7.73
CA VAL A 42 13.01 -14.63 9.05
C VAL A 42 12.93 -16.04 9.62
N THR A 43 13.84 -16.39 10.52
CA THR A 43 13.79 -17.68 11.20
C THR A 43 13.39 -17.51 12.65
N LEU A 44 12.31 -18.14 13.05
CA LEU A 44 11.95 -18.38 14.45
C LEU A 44 12.62 -19.68 14.89
N TYR A 45 13.23 -19.70 16.07
CA TYR A 45 13.93 -20.89 16.54
C TYR A 45 13.93 -20.98 18.06
N GLY A 46 14.20 -22.18 18.55
CA GLY A 46 14.31 -22.40 19.98
C GLY A 46 14.73 -23.83 20.33
N ILE A 47 14.68 -24.14 21.62
CA ILE A 47 15.04 -25.45 22.19
C ILE A 47 13.98 -25.85 23.19
N LEU A 48 13.57 -27.12 23.12
CA LEU A 48 12.77 -27.80 24.14
C LEU A 48 13.71 -28.59 25.05
N LYS A 49 13.60 -28.42 26.34
CA LYS A 49 14.34 -29.19 27.37
C LYS A 49 13.35 -29.85 28.34
N PRO A 50 13.60 -31.11 28.75
CA PRO A 50 14.63 -32.00 28.22
C PRO A 50 14.42 -32.29 26.73
N ALA A 51 15.51 -32.54 26.02
CA ALA A 51 15.49 -32.76 24.56
C ALA A 51 14.59 -33.94 24.18
N ARG A 52 13.66 -33.71 23.28
CA ARG A 52 12.76 -34.75 22.74
C ARG A 52 12.64 -34.58 21.23
N ASN A 53 12.75 -35.66 20.50
CA ASN A 53 12.61 -35.66 19.06
C ASN A 53 11.13 -35.67 18.63
N ASN A 54 10.84 -35.07 17.49
CA ASN A 54 9.53 -35.11 16.82
C ASN A 54 8.35 -34.53 17.63
N VAL A 55 8.63 -33.67 18.61
CA VAL A 55 7.59 -32.96 19.37
C VAL A 55 7.10 -31.78 18.55
N GLN A 56 5.78 -31.66 18.38
CA GLN A 56 5.17 -30.57 17.67
C GLN A 56 5.28 -29.27 18.48
N VAL A 57 5.96 -28.28 17.90
CA VAL A 57 5.99 -26.90 18.40
C VAL A 57 5.07 -26.07 17.52
N ARG A 58 4.18 -25.29 18.10
CA ARG A 58 3.29 -24.33 17.43
C ARG A 58 3.60 -22.92 17.89
N ILE A 59 3.38 -21.94 17.03
CA ILE A 59 3.46 -20.52 17.40
C ILE A 59 2.07 -20.02 17.72
N GLN A 60 1.94 -19.33 18.85
CA GLN A 60 0.73 -18.61 19.23
C GLN A 60 0.97 -17.11 19.21
N VAL A 61 -0.05 -16.36 18.85
CA VAL A 61 -0.11 -14.91 18.90
C VAL A 61 -1.10 -14.46 19.97
N ASN A 62 -0.75 -13.41 20.71
CA ASN A 62 -1.67 -12.77 21.63
C ASN A 62 -2.46 -11.69 20.89
N LEU A 63 -3.75 -11.90 20.79
CA LEU A 63 -4.70 -10.95 20.21
C LEU A 63 -5.62 -10.46 21.31
N ASN A 64 -5.47 -9.20 21.71
CA ASN A 64 -6.31 -8.57 22.75
C ASN A 64 -6.40 -9.37 24.06
N GLY A 65 -5.27 -9.90 24.52
CA GLY A 65 -5.18 -10.72 25.74
C GLY A 65 -5.41 -12.21 25.55
N ASN A 66 -5.89 -12.64 24.37
CA ASN A 66 -6.17 -14.04 24.07
C ASN A 66 -5.08 -14.68 23.22
N TRP A 67 -4.61 -15.87 23.61
CA TRP A 67 -3.62 -16.63 22.87
C TRP A 67 -4.28 -17.50 21.79
N THR A 68 -3.99 -17.21 20.53
CA THR A 68 -4.54 -17.90 19.37
C THR A 68 -3.43 -18.66 18.63
N ASN A 69 -3.70 -19.89 18.20
CA ASN A 69 -2.76 -20.65 17.38
C ASN A 69 -2.64 -20.02 15.98
N THR A 70 -1.41 -19.85 15.53
CA THR A 70 -1.13 -19.54 14.12
C THR A 70 -1.01 -20.83 13.31
N SER A 71 -0.90 -20.70 11.98
CA SER A 71 -0.59 -21.83 11.09
C SER A 71 0.88 -22.30 11.21
N LEU A 72 1.72 -21.55 11.92
CA LEU A 72 3.15 -21.81 12.01
C LEU A 72 3.46 -22.91 13.02
N GLY A 73 4.28 -23.85 12.61
CA GLY A 73 4.74 -24.93 13.47
C GLY A 73 5.94 -25.67 12.92
N ALA A 74 6.65 -26.35 13.79
CA ALA A 74 7.78 -27.22 13.46
C ALA A 74 7.85 -28.39 14.41
N LYS A 75 8.57 -29.45 14.01
CA LYS A 75 8.91 -30.57 14.90
C LYS A 75 10.33 -30.40 15.45
N THR A 76 10.51 -30.76 16.71
CA THR A 76 11.84 -30.75 17.34
C THR A 76 12.73 -31.86 16.75
N LYS A 77 14.03 -31.59 16.69
CA LYS A 77 15.08 -32.57 16.43
C LYS A 77 15.43 -33.35 17.70
N SER A 78 16.29 -34.37 17.59
CA SER A 78 16.79 -35.17 18.72
C SER A 78 17.47 -34.31 19.79
N SER A 79 18.07 -33.19 19.41
CA SER A 79 18.65 -32.19 20.32
C SER A 79 17.62 -31.33 21.05
N GLY A 80 16.33 -31.49 20.77
CA GLY A 80 15.26 -30.60 21.22
C GLY A 80 15.18 -29.29 20.46
N SER A 81 16.08 -29.00 19.53
CA SER A 81 16.05 -27.78 18.73
C SER A 81 14.94 -27.81 17.69
N TRP A 82 14.38 -26.65 17.40
CA TRP A 82 13.37 -26.44 16.37
C TRP A 82 13.62 -25.11 15.66
N LYS A 83 13.20 -25.03 14.40
CA LYS A 83 13.21 -23.78 13.61
C LYS A 83 12.08 -23.75 12.61
N ILE A 84 11.59 -22.54 12.33
CA ILE A 84 10.57 -22.24 11.33
C ILE A 84 11.08 -21.08 10.49
N GLU A 85 11.13 -21.23 9.20
CA GLU A 85 11.31 -20.10 8.29
C GLU A 85 9.93 -19.48 8.02
N VAL A 86 9.83 -18.18 8.21
CA VAL A 86 8.58 -17.44 8.11
C VAL A 86 8.73 -16.39 7.03
N VAL A 87 7.75 -16.31 6.15
CA VAL A 87 7.62 -15.17 5.23
C VAL A 87 7.12 -13.98 6.02
N SER A 88 7.59 -12.78 5.73
CA SER A 88 7.24 -11.58 6.49
C SER A 88 5.73 -11.29 6.57
N THR A 89 4.97 -11.79 5.62
CA THR A 89 3.50 -11.70 5.57
C THR A 89 2.78 -12.79 6.36
N ALA A 90 3.49 -13.80 6.90
CA ALA A 90 2.87 -14.93 7.59
C ALA A 90 2.59 -14.70 9.09
N LEU A 91 3.11 -13.60 9.65
CA LEU A 91 2.86 -13.18 11.02
C LEU A 91 2.26 -11.77 10.97
N ALA A 92 1.02 -11.65 11.41
CA ALA A 92 0.35 -10.38 11.42
C ALA A 92 0.95 -9.45 12.49
N GLY A 93 1.34 -8.30 12.05
CA GLY A 93 1.56 -7.14 12.87
C GLY A 93 2.52 -7.24 14.03
N SER A 94 2.63 -6.15 14.72
CA SER A 94 3.29 -6.08 16.00
C SER A 94 2.46 -6.75 17.06
N ALA A 95 2.73 -8.00 17.30
CA ALA A 95 2.07 -8.77 18.31
C ALA A 95 3.07 -9.47 19.23
N THR A 96 2.60 -9.92 20.35
CA THR A 96 3.36 -10.76 21.26
C THR A 96 3.15 -12.21 20.86
N TYR A 97 4.24 -12.93 20.66
CA TYR A 97 4.23 -14.34 20.27
C TYR A 97 4.87 -15.22 21.34
N ARG A 98 4.45 -16.49 21.36
CA ARG A 98 5.09 -17.56 22.13
C ARG A 98 5.08 -18.86 21.35
N ALA A 99 6.02 -19.75 21.64
CA ALA A 99 6.00 -21.12 21.19
C ALA A 99 5.33 -22.03 22.20
N VAL A 100 4.66 -23.08 21.73
CA VAL A 100 3.94 -24.04 22.57
C VAL A 100 4.28 -25.45 22.14
N ALA A 101 4.65 -26.31 23.10
CA ALA A 101 4.89 -27.73 22.90
C ALA A 101 4.12 -28.54 23.97
N GLY A 102 2.95 -29.07 23.63
CA GLY A 102 2.01 -29.65 24.60
C GLY A 102 1.57 -28.61 25.63
N SER A 103 1.89 -28.84 26.90
CA SER A 103 1.60 -27.90 28.00
C SER A 103 2.75 -26.91 28.29
N VAL A 104 3.86 -26.99 27.56
CA VAL A 104 5.04 -26.15 27.81
C VAL A 104 5.00 -24.92 26.92
N TYR A 105 5.15 -23.76 27.53
CA TYR A 105 5.15 -22.46 26.87
C TYR A 105 6.55 -21.84 26.90
N SER A 106 6.91 -21.16 25.82
CA SER A 106 8.17 -20.40 25.77
C SER A 106 8.04 -19.04 26.48
N ASN A 107 9.20 -18.38 26.59
CA ASN A 107 9.21 -16.93 26.78
C ASN A 107 8.41 -16.24 25.68
N GLN A 108 7.83 -15.10 26.04
CA GLN A 108 7.11 -14.24 25.11
C GLN A 108 8.10 -13.35 24.35
N ARG A 109 7.83 -13.12 23.08
CA ARG A 109 8.60 -12.21 22.24
C ARG A 109 7.65 -11.30 21.49
N LYS A 110 7.94 -10.01 21.54
CA LYS A 110 7.24 -9.00 20.73
C LYS A 110 8.10 -8.70 19.54
N PHE A 111 7.56 -8.87 18.35
CA PHE A 111 8.23 -8.51 17.10
C PHE A 111 7.21 -8.21 16.02
N THR A 112 7.68 -7.51 15.01
CA THR A 112 6.91 -7.08 13.87
C THR A 112 7.49 -7.76 12.65
N ILE A 113 6.66 -8.45 11.89
CA ILE A 113 7.09 -9.12 10.64
C ILE A 113 6.35 -8.51 9.45
N ASP A 114 5.15 -8.04 9.68
CA ASP A 114 4.37 -7.33 8.68
C ASP A 114 4.98 -5.96 8.40
N PRO A 115 5.29 -5.64 7.14
CA PRO A 115 5.82 -4.32 6.77
C PRO A 115 4.96 -3.15 7.24
N GLU A 116 3.65 -3.31 7.22
CA GLU A 116 2.72 -2.27 7.65
C GLU A 116 2.83 -2.00 9.15
N SER A 117 2.88 -3.05 9.95
CA SER A 117 3.04 -2.91 11.40
C SER A 117 4.42 -2.48 11.81
N ALA A 118 5.44 -2.73 11.00
CA ALA A 118 6.77 -2.18 11.24
C ALA A 118 6.78 -0.65 11.16
N ILE A 119 5.95 -0.09 10.29
CA ILE A 119 5.79 1.36 10.15
C ILE A 119 5.03 1.97 11.34
N THR A 120 4.05 1.27 11.86
CA THR A 120 3.26 1.76 13.00
C THR A 120 3.97 1.67 14.35
N GLN A 121 5.05 0.89 14.46
CA GLN A 121 5.77 0.66 15.72
C GLN A 121 7.17 1.22 15.80
N SER A 122 7.89 1.30 14.72
CA SER A 122 9.05 2.16 14.60
C SER A 122 8.55 3.58 14.35
N ASP A 123 9.29 4.57 14.77
CA ASP A 123 9.07 5.93 14.31
C ASP A 123 8.85 5.88 12.79
N PRO A 124 7.62 6.15 12.30
CA PRO A 124 7.33 6.01 10.87
C PRO A 124 8.27 6.86 10.02
N THR A 125 8.89 7.89 10.60
CA THR A 125 9.88 8.72 9.93
C THR A 125 11.16 7.96 9.59
N SER A 126 11.56 6.98 10.38
CA SER A 126 12.78 6.20 10.18
C SER A 126 12.70 5.21 9.01
N MET A 127 11.49 4.87 8.57
CA MET A 127 11.25 3.85 7.55
C MET A 127 11.06 4.44 6.15
N ILE A 128 10.78 5.72 6.06
CA ILE A 128 10.64 6.43 4.79
C ILE A 128 11.94 7.21 4.56
N GLU A 129 12.89 6.55 3.91
CA GLU A 129 14.16 7.22 3.57
C GLU A 129 13.93 8.30 2.53
N LEU A 130 14.58 9.44 2.74
CA LEU A 130 14.63 10.52 1.76
C LEU A 130 15.66 10.19 0.67
N ALA A 131 15.42 9.06 -0.01
CA ALA A 131 16.36 8.47 -0.98
C ALA A 131 16.16 9.00 -2.41
N GLY A 132 15.16 9.82 -2.63
CA GLY A 132 14.89 10.42 -3.92
C GLY A 132 15.81 11.60 -4.23
N PRO A 133 15.82 12.04 -5.49
CA PRO A 133 16.61 13.19 -5.89
C PRO A 133 16.25 14.44 -5.06
N GLY A 134 17.29 15.18 -4.66
CA GLY A 134 17.15 16.35 -3.80
C GLY A 134 16.76 16.04 -2.35
N GLY A 135 16.98 14.81 -1.88
CA GLY A 135 16.60 14.39 -0.54
C GLY A 135 15.09 14.30 -0.33
N ARG A 136 14.32 14.04 -1.39
CA ARG A 136 12.85 13.93 -1.36
C ARG A 136 12.41 12.46 -1.30
N ILE A 137 11.17 12.22 -0.88
CA ILE A 137 10.57 10.89 -0.93
C ILE A 137 10.34 10.53 -2.40
N HIS A 138 10.91 9.40 -2.82
CA HIS A 138 10.88 8.95 -4.21
C HIS A 138 9.64 8.12 -4.51
N GLY A 139 9.01 8.39 -5.65
CA GLY A 139 7.86 7.65 -6.15
C GLY A 139 7.95 7.33 -7.63
N VAL A 140 7.01 6.52 -8.08
CA VAL A 140 6.81 6.18 -9.49
C VAL A 140 5.33 6.19 -9.80
N ASP A 141 4.96 6.22 -11.08
CA ASP A 141 3.61 5.87 -11.49
C ASP A 141 3.63 4.80 -12.57
N ILE A 142 2.59 3.97 -12.55
CA ILE A 142 2.50 2.77 -13.37
C ILE A 142 1.10 2.58 -13.96
N SER A 143 1.07 1.85 -15.05
CA SER A 143 -0.13 1.45 -15.76
C SER A 143 0.12 0.14 -16.52
N ARG A 144 -0.80 -0.30 -17.36
CA ARG A 144 -0.60 -1.45 -18.25
C ARG A 144 0.72 -1.43 -19.03
N TRP A 145 1.26 -0.26 -19.30
CA TRP A 145 2.49 -0.11 -20.06
C TRP A 145 3.73 -0.65 -19.37
N GLN A 146 3.66 -0.80 -18.05
CA GLN A 146 4.70 -1.39 -17.25
C GLN A 146 4.63 -2.93 -17.21
N HIS A 147 3.61 -3.54 -17.86
CA HIS A 147 3.39 -4.98 -17.94
C HIS A 147 3.49 -5.55 -19.38
N PRO A 148 4.57 -5.31 -20.14
CA PRO A 148 4.69 -5.84 -21.49
C PRO A 148 4.67 -7.38 -21.49
N GLY A 149 3.75 -7.96 -22.26
CA GLY A 149 3.55 -9.41 -22.29
C GLY A 149 3.08 -9.98 -20.97
N ASP A 150 2.25 -9.22 -20.23
CA ASP A 150 1.66 -9.59 -18.93
C ASP A 150 2.69 -9.94 -17.84
N LYS A 151 3.89 -9.37 -17.92
CA LYS A 151 4.94 -9.57 -16.93
C LYS A 151 4.66 -8.78 -15.66
N LEU A 152 4.88 -9.41 -14.51
CA LEU A 152 4.73 -8.78 -13.21
C LEU A 152 5.89 -7.83 -12.88
N ILE A 153 5.60 -6.82 -12.07
CA ILE A 153 6.59 -5.90 -11.52
C ILE A 153 7.19 -6.51 -10.26
N ASP A 154 8.50 -6.38 -10.07
CA ASP A 154 9.21 -6.73 -8.84
C ASP A 154 9.22 -5.52 -7.89
N PHE A 155 8.18 -5.39 -7.08
CA PHE A 155 8.04 -4.29 -6.13
C PHE A 155 9.08 -4.35 -4.99
N THR A 156 9.59 -5.52 -4.66
CA THR A 156 10.71 -5.64 -3.70
C THR A 156 11.97 -4.97 -4.24
N LYS A 157 12.27 -5.19 -5.52
CA LYS A 157 13.38 -4.49 -6.19
C LYS A 157 13.11 -2.99 -6.29
N MET A 158 11.87 -2.59 -6.53
CA MET A 158 11.46 -1.18 -6.57
C MET A 158 11.73 -0.49 -5.22
N TYR A 159 11.31 -1.11 -4.11
CA TYR A 159 11.58 -0.61 -2.76
C TYR A 159 13.09 -0.50 -2.48
N LYS A 160 13.86 -1.54 -2.82
CA LYS A 160 15.33 -1.54 -2.66
C LYS A 160 16.03 -0.46 -3.50
N ALA A 161 15.43 -0.06 -4.62
CA ALA A 161 15.93 1.05 -5.44
C ALA A 161 15.59 2.44 -4.89
N GLY A 162 15.01 2.53 -3.68
CA GLY A 162 14.72 3.78 -2.99
C GLY A 162 13.33 4.36 -3.22
N VAL A 163 12.47 3.68 -3.96
CA VAL A 163 11.06 4.10 -4.14
C VAL A 163 10.29 3.84 -2.83
N ARG A 164 9.37 4.74 -2.50
CA ARG A 164 8.52 4.64 -1.31
C ARG A 164 7.04 4.72 -1.61
N PHE A 165 6.65 5.23 -2.77
CA PHE A 165 5.25 5.24 -3.20
C PHE A 165 5.09 4.95 -4.68
N VAL A 166 3.92 4.39 -5.02
CA VAL A 166 3.53 4.04 -6.39
C VAL A 166 2.13 4.59 -6.65
N MET A 167 1.96 5.36 -7.71
CA MET A 167 0.65 5.77 -8.21
C MET A 167 0.22 4.79 -9.31
N ILE A 168 -0.90 4.12 -9.12
CA ILE A 168 -1.38 3.03 -9.99
C ILE A 168 -2.57 3.51 -10.79
N LYS A 169 -2.55 3.33 -12.11
CA LYS A 169 -3.73 3.57 -12.95
C LYS A 169 -4.84 2.60 -12.56
N ALA A 170 -5.89 3.11 -11.96
CA ALA A 170 -6.98 2.29 -11.46
C ALA A 170 -8.23 2.35 -12.36
N SER A 171 -8.39 3.44 -13.11
CA SER A 171 -9.53 3.63 -14.01
C SER A 171 -9.22 4.57 -15.16
N ASP A 172 -10.10 4.55 -16.16
CA ASP A 172 -9.97 5.36 -17.38
C ASP A 172 -11.37 5.78 -17.84
N GLY A 173 -11.47 6.97 -18.41
CA GLY A 173 -12.71 7.48 -18.99
C GLY A 173 -13.18 6.69 -20.23
N LYS A 174 -12.26 5.99 -20.91
CA LYS A 174 -12.59 5.09 -22.02
C LYS A 174 -12.64 3.64 -21.57
N ASP A 175 -13.74 2.96 -21.84
CA ASP A 175 -14.00 1.60 -21.37
C ASP A 175 -12.92 0.60 -21.77
N LYS A 176 -12.44 0.64 -23.01
CA LYS A 176 -11.36 -0.23 -23.47
C LYS A 176 -10.07 -0.10 -22.64
N SER A 177 -9.70 1.12 -22.28
CA SER A 177 -8.50 1.38 -21.46
C SER A 177 -8.77 1.10 -19.98
N ASP A 178 -10.00 1.22 -19.55
CA ASP A 178 -10.46 0.90 -18.20
C ASP A 178 -10.35 -0.59 -17.88
N ILE A 179 -10.63 -1.46 -18.84
CA ILE A 179 -10.44 -2.92 -18.71
C ILE A 179 -8.98 -3.24 -18.37
N ASP A 180 -8.05 -2.62 -19.10
CA ASP A 180 -6.62 -2.82 -18.83
C ASP A 180 -6.20 -2.29 -17.45
N ALA A 181 -6.70 -1.13 -17.05
CA ALA A 181 -6.42 -0.56 -15.72
C ALA A 181 -6.94 -1.49 -14.61
N ARG A 182 -8.17 -1.97 -14.74
CA ARG A 182 -8.79 -2.88 -13.79
C ARG A 182 -8.05 -4.22 -13.64
N LYS A 183 -7.52 -4.75 -14.75
CA LYS A 183 -6.76 -6.01 -14.75
C LYS A 183 -5.59 -5.98 -13.77
N TRP A 184 -4.89 -4.86 -13.68
CA TRP A 184 -3.66 -4.75 -12.91
C TRP A 184 -3.84 -4.17 -11.51
N LEU A 185 -4.95 -3.52 -11.23
CA LEU A 185 -5.17 -2.73 -10.02
C LEU A 185 -4.87 -3.49 -8.72
N SER A 186 -5.52 -4.62 -8.49
CA SER A 186 -5.32 -5.40 -7.25
C SER A 186 -3.94 -6.05 -7.21
N ILE A 187 -3.47 -6.57 -8.33
CA ILE A 187 -2.16 -7.23 -8.44
C ILE A 187 -1.04 -6.26 -8.05
N ASP A 188 -1.09 -5.04 -8.58
CA ASP A 188 -0.08 -4.02 -8.33
C ASP A 188 -0.19 -3.44 -6.93
N MET A 189 -1.40 -3.18 -6.46
CA MET A 189 -1.62 -2.71 -5.09
C MET A 189 -1.09 -3.70 -4.06
N ASP A 190 -1.52 -4.96 -4.15
CA ASP A 190 -1.12 -6.00 -3.19
C ASP A 190 0.39 -6.23 -3.23
N GLY A 191 0.97 -6.32 -4.43
CA GLY A 191 2.41 -6.48 -4.60
C GLY A 191 3.22 -5.30 -4.05
N ALA A 192 2.77 -4.08 -4.29
CA ALA A 192 3.43 -2.87 -3.82
C ALA A 192 3.35 -2.74 -2.29
N GLN A 193 2.15 -2.91 -1.71
CA GLN A 193 1.97 -2.83 -0.26
C GLN A 193 2.70 -3.97 0.47
N ALA A 194 2.69 -5.18 -0.08
CA ALA A 194 3.47 -6.29 0.47
C ALA A 194 4.98 -6.04 0.46
N ALA A 195 5.48 -5.27 -0.50
CA ALA A 195 6.87 -4.84 -0.55
C ALA A 195 7.20 -3.64 0.35
N GLY A 196 6.21 -3.06 1.03
CA GLY A 196 6.37 -1.92 1.93
C GLY A 196 6.18 -0.54 1.28
N LEU A 197 5.66 -0.49 0.05
CA LEU A 197 5.38 0.75 -0.65
C LEU A 197 4.02 1.32 -0.25
N TYR A 198 3.89 2.64 -0.28
CA TYR A 198 2.61 3.32 -0.27
C TYR A 198 2.00 3.31 -1.67
N THR A 199 0.69 3.16 -1.78
CA THR A 199 0.00 3.10 -3.07
C THR A 199 -1.02 4.21 -3.19
N GLY A 200 -1.01 4.90 -4.32
CA GLY A 200 -2.07 5.80 -4.73
C GLY A 200 -2.71 5.30 -6.02
N PHE A 201 -3.82 5.88 -6.39
CA PHE A 201 -4.54 5.52 -7.60
C PHE A 201 -4.78 6.73 -8.45
N TYR A 202 -4.92 6.54 -9.77
CA TYR A 202 -5.34 7.62 -10.63
C TYR A 202 -6.34 7.18 -11.70
N HIS A 203 -7.20 8.13 -12.07
CA HIS A 203 -8.19 8.03 -13.13
C HIS A 203 -7.77 8.91 -14.30
N TYR A 204 -7.55 8.33 -15.47
CA TYR A 204 -7.30 9.11 -16.68
C TYR A 204 -8.61 9.59 -17.29
N ALA A 205 -8.79 10.90 -17.33
CA ALA A 205 -10.05 11.52 -17.70
C ALA A 205 -10.21 11.75 -19.20
N TYR A 206 -11.45 11.67 -19.66
CA TYR A 206 -11.88 12.10 -20.97
C TYR A 206 -13.06 13.05 -20.86
N LEU A 207 -12.97 14.19 -21.53
CA LEU A 207 -14.06 15.16 -21.59
C LEU A 207 -15.10 14.74 -22.64
N PRO A 208 -16.40 14.94 -22.38
CA PRO A 208 -17.45 14.62 -23.35
C PRO A 208 -17.41 15.55 -24.58
N ASN A 209 -17.83 15.05 -25.72
CA ASN A 209 -17.99 15.89 -26.92
C ASN A 209 -19.26 16.75 -26.80
N SER A 210 -19.25 17.67 -25.85
CA SER A 210 -20.33 18.60 -25.57
C SER A 210 -19.78 19.96 -25.15
N THR A 211 -20.57 20.99 -25.39
CA THR A 211 -20.35 22.34 -24.86
C THR A 211 -21.38 22.73 -23.82
N ASP A 212 -22.30 21.82 -23.53
CA ASP A 212 -23.31 21.98 -22.49
C ASP A 212 -22.73 21.65 -21.10
N PRO A 213 -22.81 22.58 -20.14
CA PRO A 213 -22.29 22.38 -18.79
C PRO A 213 -22.90 21.19 -18.05
N GLU A 214 -24.19 20.92 -18.21
CA GLU A 214 -24.87 19.81 -17.52
C GLU A 214 -24.37 18.44 -18.02
N THR A 215 -24.13 18.35 -19.33
CA THR A 215 -23.47 17.16 -19.91
C THR A 215 -22.09 16.95 -19.33
N VAL A 216 -21.31 18.01 -19.16
CA VAL A 216 -19.95 17.95 -18.59
C VAL A 216 -19.99 17.52 -17.10
N ILE A 217 -20.94 18.06 -16.33
CA ILE A 217 -21.15 17.71 -14.92
C ILE A 217 -21.54 16.22 -14.81
N THR A 218 -22.47 15.77 -15.62
CA THR A 218 -22.94 14.38 -15.62
C THR A 218 -21.80 13.43 -15.93
N GLU A 219 -21.03 13.71 -16.96
CA GLU A 219 -19.87 12.89 -17.33
C GLU A 219 -18.78 12.88 -16.26
N ALA A 220 -18.48 14.03 -15.65
CA ALA A 220 -17.51 14.10 -14.55
C ALA A 220 -17.95 13.25 -13.35
N ARG A 221 -19.23 13.27 -12.99
CA ARG A 221 -19.80 12.42 -11.93
C ARG A 221 -19.74 10.94 -12.28
N THR A 222 -20.05 10.60 -13.53
CA THR A 222 -19.97 9.22 -14.04
C THR A 222 -18.56 8.67 -13.93
N GLN A 223 -17.56 9.44 -14.35
CA GLN A 223 -16.16 9.02 -14.26
C GLN A 223 -15.65 9.02 -12.80
N ALA A 224 -16.13 9.93 -11.95
CA ALA A 224 -15.86 9.91 -10.51
C ALA A 224 -16.44 8.65 -9.85
N GLN A 225 -17.67 8.28 -10.20
CA GLN A 225 -18.29 7.04 -9.71
C GLN A 225 -17.51 5.80 -10.13
N LYS A 226 -17.02 5.76 -11.37
CA LYS A 226 -16.13 4.69 -11.83
C LYS A 226 -14.84 4.60 -10.96
N ALA A 227 -14.23 5.72 -10.63
CA ALA A 227 -13.08 5.76 -9.73
C ALA A 227 -13.41 5.28 -8.31
N ILE A 228 -14.56 5.67 -7.77
CA ILE A 228 -15.06 5.21 -6.46
C ILE A 228 -15.25 3.69 -6.45
N TRP A 229 -15.86 3.11 -7.48
CA TRP A 229 -16.02 1.67 -7.61
C TRP A 229 -14.68 0.92 -7.69
N ARG A 230 -13.67 1.49 -8.38
CA ARG A 230 -12.34 0.89 -8.43
C ARG A 230 -11.66 0.92 -7.06
N LEU A 231 -11.77 2.02 -6.35
CA LEU A 231 -11.27 2.12 -4.99
C LEU A 231 -11.99 1.13 -4.06
N ALA A 232 -13.32 1.02 -4.18
CA ALA A 232 -14.12 0.07 -3.41
C ALA A 232 -13.72 -1.38 -3.69
N SER A 233 -13.41 -1.74 -4.93
CA SER A 233 -13.03 -3.09 -5.33
C SER A 233 -11.71 -3.58 -4.71
N VAL A 234 -10.88 -2.67 -4.21
CA VAL A 234 -9.63 -2.97 -3.49
C VAL A 234 -9.72 -2.69 -1.98
N GLY A 235 -10.93 -2.57 -1.45
CA GLY A 235 -11.16 -2.41 -0.01
C GLY A 235 -11.14 -0.96 0.50
N GLY A 236 -11.07 0.03 -0.38
CA GLY A 236 -11.10 1.44 -0.01
C GLY A 236 -9.72 2.03 0.32
N TYR A 237 -9.72 3.02 1.22
CA TYR A 237 -8.49 3.63 1.72
C TYR A 237 -8.04 2.96 3.01
N ASN A 238 -6.83 2.45 3.02
CA ASN A 238 -6.12 1.99 4.22
C ASN A 238 -5.00 2.98 4.61
N GLU A 239 -4.24 2.66 5.65
CA GLU A 239 -3.15 3.47 6.19
C GLU A 239 -1.95 3.63 5.24
N ARG A 240 -1.88 2.83 4.17
CA ARG A 240 -0.83 2.89 3.15
C ARG A 240 -1.32 3.43 1.82
N THR A 241 -2.54 3.93 1.78
CA THR A 241 -3.12 4.44 0.55
C THR A 241 -3.02 5.96 0.49
N LEU A 242 -2.41 6.48 -0.56
CA LEU A 242 -2.39 7.90 -0.90
C LEU A 242 -3.74 8.32 -1.52
N PRO A 243 -4.05 9.63 -1.58
CA PRO A 243 -5.27 10.09 -2.20
C PRO A 243 -5.39 9.66 -3.66
N TYR A 244 -6.60 9.41 -4.10
CA TYR A 244 -6.90 9.18 -5.51
C TYR A 244 -6.63 10.45 -6.32
N ALA A 245 -6.10 10.32 -7.54
CA ALA A 245 -5.79 11.46 -8.41
C ALA A 245 -6.69 11.47 -9.65
N LEU A 246 -7.17 12.65 -10.01
CA LEU A 246 -7.72 12.93 -11.34
C LEU A 246 -6.56 13.26 -12.27
N ASP A 247 -6.32 12.43 -13.25
CA ASP A 247 -5.35 12.65 -14.32
C ASP A 247 -6.05 13.33 -15.50
N LEU A 248 -5.82 14.62 -15.65
CA LEU A 248 -6.47 15.49 -16.64
C LEU A 248 -5.43 16.20 -17.50
N GLU A 249 -5.21 15.68 -18.70
CA GLU A 249 -4.15 16.12 -19.59
C GLU A 249 -4.63 16.60 -20.97
N ASN A 250 -5.91 16.40 -21.25
CA ASN A 250 -6.41 16.62 -22.60
C ASN A 250 -7.78 17.28 -22.59
N ASN A 251 -7.91 18.39 -23.35
CA ASN A 251 -9.15 19.10 -23.56
C ASN A 251 -9.75 18.90 -24.96
N CYS A 252 -9.24 17.93 -25.71
CA CYS A 252 -9.81 17.58 -27.01
C CYS A 252 -11.07 16.73 -26.82
N ILE A 253 -12.14 17.15 -27.46
CA ILE A 253 -13.45 16.50 -27.39
C ILE A 253 -13.92 15.87 -28.70
N GLN A 254 -13.18 16.11 -29.79
CA GLN A 254 -13.47 15.48 -31.07
C GLN A 254 -12.18 15.22 -31.85
N TYR A 255 -12.07 14.02 -32.40
CA TYR A 255 -10.90 13.58 -33.16
C TYR A 255 -11.27 13.20 -34.60
N SER A 256 -10.34 13.44 -35.53
CA SER A 256 -10.31 12.83 -36.86
C SER A 256 -8.98 12.05 -36.97
N GLY A 257 -9.08 10.72 -36.88
CA GLY A 257 -7.91 9.89 -36.66
C GLY A 257 -7.23 10.23 -35.32
N SER A 258 -5.94 10.55 -35.34
CA SER A 258 -5.18 10.99 -34.16
C SER A 258 -5.19 12.51 -33.94
N LYS A 259 -5.73 13.29 -34.90
CA LYS A 259 -5.72 14.75 -34.84
C LYS A 259 -6.95 15.27 -34.10
N CYS A 260 -6.73 16.14 -33.12
CA CYS A 260 -7.83 16.87 -32.47
C CYS A 260 -8.46 17.88 -33.43
N THR A 261 -9.77 17.84 -33.57
CA THR A 261 -10.53 18.76 -34.43
C THR A 261 -11.37 19.75 -33.63
N LYS A 262 -11.64 19.46 -32.35
CA LYS A 262 -12.41 20.35 -31.48
C LYS A 262 -11.90 20.28 -30.05
N TYR A 263 -11.62 21.43 -29.47
CA TYR A 263 -11.23 21.58 -28.07
C TYR A 263 -12.40 22.16 -27.28
N THR A 264 -12.56 21.71 -26.04
CA THR A 264 -13.50 22.34 -25.12
C THR A 264 -12.91 23.57 -24.45
N SER A 265 -13.76 24.41 -23.89
CA SER A 265 -13.35 25.65 -23.26
C SER A 265 -12.67 25.42 -21.89
N LYS A 266 -11.77 26.36 -21.51
CA LYS A 266 -11.14 26.37 -20.17
C LYS A 266 -12.16 26.28 -19.01
N LYS A 267 -13.31 26.92 -19.15
CA LYS A 267 -14.39 26.89 -18.16
C LYS A 267 -14.92 25.49 -17.97
N LEU A 268 -15.17 24.76 -19.06
CA LEU A 268 -15.71 23.40 -19.03
C LEU A 268 -14.67 22.37 -18.53
N VAL A 269 -13.39 22.55 -18.88
CA VAL A 269 -12.31 21.72 -18.31
C VAL A 269 -12.25 21.89 -16.79
N THR A 270 -12.31 23.13 -16.33
CA THR A 270 -12.30 23.47 -14.89
C THR A 270 -13.54 22.92 -14.18
N LEU A 271 -14.72 23.04 -14.82
CA LEU A 271 -15.97 22.51 -14.29
C LEU A 271 -15.91 20.98 -14.15
N PHE A 272 -15.40 20.28 -15.16
CA PHE A 272 -15.18 18.83 -15.08
C PHE A 272 -14.27 18.47 -13.89
N ALA A 273 -13.12 19.13 -13.79
CA ALA A 273 -12.15 18.87 -12.72
C ALA A 273 -12.76 19.10 -11.33
N THR A 274 -13.40 20.25 -11.11
CA THR A 274 -14.03 20.55 -9.82
C THR A 274 -15.14 19.57 -9.47
N THR A 275 -15.98 19.22 -10.42
CA THR A 275 -17.08 18.24 -10.22
C THR A 275 -16.52 16.87 -9.84
N TRP A 276 -15.54 16.36 -10.59
CA TRP A 276 -14.94 15.05 -10.31
C TRP A 276 -14.30 15.00 -8.92
N LEU A 277 -13.44 16.01 -8.62
CA LEU A 277 -12.72 16.09 -7.35
C LEU A 277 -13.67 16.19 -6.15
N THR A 278 -14.70 17.01 -6.27
CA THR A 278 -15.73 17.16 -5.22
C THR A 278 -16.51 15.86 -5.02
N THR A 279 -16.92 15.19 -6.09
CA THR A 279 -17.66 13.93 -6.01
C THR A 279 -16.86 12.84 -5.29
N VAL A 280 -15.59 12.66 -5.64
CA VAL A 280 -14.72 11.67 -4.96
C VAL A 280 -14.49 12.05 -3.50
N LYS A 281 -14.26 13.34 -3.20
CA LYS A 281 -14.08 13.82 -1.83
C LYS A 281 -15.32 13.56 -0.96
N GLU A 282 -16.50 13.88 -1.47
CA GLU A 282 -17.76 13.68 -0.75
C GLU A 282 -18.05 12.20 -0.49
N ALA A 283 -17.79 11.33 -1.47
CA ALA A 283 -18.02 9.90 -1.33
C ALA A 283 -17.04 9.22 -0.35
N THR A 284 -15.77 9.64 -0.34
CA THR A 284 -14.72 8.93 0.39
C THR A 284 -14.23 9.65 1.64
N GLY A 285 -14.60 10.91 1.84
CA GLY A 285 -14.11 11.76 2.93
C GLY A 285 -12.64 12.19 2.77
N ARG A 286 -11.87 11.60 1.84
CA ARG A 286 -10.47 11.96 1.59
C ARG A 286 -10.35 12.93 0.42
N THR A 287 -9.55 13.98 0.58
CA THR A 287 -9.33 14.99 -0.48
C THR A 287 -8.49 14.39 -1.60
N PRO A 288 -9.02 14.22 -2.83
CA PRO A 288 -8.27 13.69 -3.97
C PRO A 288 -7.25 14.70 -4.49
N MET A 289 -6.33 14.24 -5.34
CA MET A 289 -5.34 15.08 -6.04
C MET A 289 -5.81 15.42 -7.45
N LEU A 290 -5.26 16.49 -8.02
CA LEU A 290 -5.27 16.72 -9.46
C LEU A 290 -3.87 16.45 -10.01
N TYR A 291 -3.76 15.59 -11.05
CA TYR A 291 -2.57 15.46 -11.86
C TYR A 291 -2.75 16.17 -13.20
N SER A 292 -1.75 16.93 -13.58
CA SER A 292 -1.61 17.51 -14.91
C SER A 292 -0.21 18.07 -15.12
N TYR A 293 0.09 18.54 -16.34
CA TYR A 293 1.35 19.22 -16.63
C TYR A 293 1.19 20.74 -16.66
N SER A 294 2.28 21.43 -16.34
CA SER A 294 2.31 22.89 -16.12
C SER A 294 1.62 23.70 -17.22
N GLN A 295 1.90 23.35 -18.48
CA GLN A 295 1.36 24.07 -19.62
C GLN A 295 -0.15 23.84 -19.79
N PHE A 296 -0.66 22.64 -19.49
CA PHE A 296 -2.10 22.37 -19.54
C PHE A 296 -2.84 23.16 -18.44
N LEU A 297 -2.32 23.16 -17.22
CA LEU A 297 -2.89 23.92 -16.11
C LEU A 297 -3.03 25.41 -16.46
N GLU A 298 -2.05 26.00 -17.15
CA GLU A 298 -2.08 27.41 -17.56
C GLU A 298 -3.00 27.66 -18.75
N ASN A 299 -2.93 26.80 -19.77
CA ASN A 299 -3.53 27.08 -21.08
C ASN A 299 -4.91 26.46 -21.27
N ALA A 300 -5.26 25.39 -20.54
CA ALA A 300 -6.50 24.66 -20.71
C ALA A 300 -7.48 24.83 -19.54
N MET A 301 -7.06 25.44 -18.43
CA MET A 301 -7.90 25.64 -17.25
C MET A 301 -8.03 27.13 -16.90
N VAL A 302 -9.10 27.47 -16.19
CA VAL A 302 -9.28 28.80 -15.56
C VAL A 302 -8.69 28.77 -14.18
N ARG A 303 -8.02 29.87 -13.76
CA ARG A 303 -7.64 29.99 -12.35
C ARG A 303 -8.87 29.95 -11.46
N ASN A 304 -8.84 29.06 -10.49
CA ASN A 304 -9.94 28.85 -9.57
C ASN A 304 -9.39 28.53 -8.17
N SER A 305 -9.78 29.34 -7.18
CA SER A 305 -9.35 29.16 -5.80
C SER A 305 -9.87 27.88 -5.16
N GLU A 306 -10.99 27.32 -5.64
CA GLU A 306 -11.47 26.05 -5.12
C GLU A 306 -10.58 24.90 -5.57
N LEU A 307 -10.04 24.95 -6.80
CA LEU A 307 -9.07 23.94 -7.26
C LEU A 307 -7.79 23.95 -6.45
N SER A 308 -7.29 25.12 -6.03
CA SER A 308 -6.06 25.22 -5.25
C SER A 308 -6.16 24.57 -3.86
N LYS A 309 -7.35 24.21 -3.39
CA LYS A 309 -7.57 23.45 -2.15
C LYS A 309 -7.27 21.95 -2.30
N TYR A 310 -7.13 21.46 -3.52
CA TYR A 310 -6.78 20.07 -3.79
C TYR A 310 -5.27 19.93 -3.98
N PRO A 311 -4.63 18.88 -3.46
CA PRO A 311 -3.21 18.63 -3.70
C PRO A 311 -2.91 18.52 -5.19
N LEU A 312 -1.83 19.15 -5.65
CA LEU A 312 -1.39 19.09 -7.04
C LEU A 312 -0.27 18.06 -7.22
N TRP A 313 -0.49 17.10 -8.10
CA TRP A 313 0.54 16.25 -8.67
C TRP A 313 0.89 16.81 -10.06
N GLN A 314 2.06 17.44 -10.18
CA GLN A 314 2.43 18.21 -11.36
C GLN A 314 3.52 17.53 -12.17
N ALA A 315 3.24 17.26 -13.44
CA ALA A 315 4.26 16.84 -14.39
C ALA A 315 5.02 18.05 -14.94
N HIS A 316 6.35 17.99 -14.88
CA HIS A 316 7.22 18.98 -15.47
C HIS A 316 8.62 18.40 -15.67
N TYR A 317 9.03 18.25 -16.90
CA TYR A 317 10.30 17.65 -17.30
C TYR A 317 11.34 18.73 -17.63
N GLY A 318 12.61 18.34 -17.66
CA GLY A 318 13.71 19.22 -18.04
C GLY A 318 14.28 20.10 -16.92
N ILE A 319 13.77 19.96 -15.68
CA ILE A 319 14.35 20.56 -14.49
C ILE A 319 15.02 19.46 -13.68
N ASN A 320 16.20 19.73 -13.13
CA ASN A 320 16.91 18.75 -12.31
C ASN A 320 16.25 18.58 -10.95
N PRO A 321 15.64 17.43 -10.63
CA PRO A 321 14.99 17.22 -9.34
C PRO A 321 15.99 17.09 -8.17
N ALA A 322 17.28 16.94 -8.44
CA ALA A 322 18.33 16.91 -7.41
C ALA A 322 18.72 18.31 -6.93
N ASP A 323 18.40 19.34 -7.70
CA ASP A 323 18.56 20.72 -7.27
C ASP A 323 17.49 21.04 -6.20
N PRO A 324 17.88 21.43 -4.96
CA PRO A 324 16.93 21.80 -3.92
C PRO A 324 16.03 22.98 -4.30
N LEU A 325 16.52 23.87 -5.17
CA LEU A 325 15.77 25.01 -5.70
C LEU A 325 14.94 24.67 -6.95
N GLY A 326 15.24 23.52 -7.58
CA GLY A 326 14.50 23.02 -8.73
C GLY A 326 13.09 22.61 -8.35
N GLN A 327 12.09 23.13 -9.06
CA GLN A 327 10.69 22.83 -8.84
C GLN A 327 9.87 22.96 -10.13
N PRO A 328 8.75 22.24 -10.26
CA PRO A 328 7.87 22.37 -11.42
C PRO A 328 7.26 23.78 -11.49
N GLY A 329 6.83 24.18 -12.70
CA GLY A 329 6.19 25.47 -12.92
C GLY A 329 7.15 26.61 -13.29
N GLN A 330 8.42 26.33 -13.48
CA GLN A 330 9.41 27.30 -13.97
C GLN A 330 9.47 27.33 -15.51
N LYS A 331 9.64 28.52 -16.06
CA LYS A 331 9.93 28.75 -17.47
C LYS A 331 11.32 29.36 -17.61
N LEU A 332 11.86 29.38 -18.82
CA LEU A 332 13.09 30.11 -19.15
C LEU A 332 12.94 31.62 -18.85
N SER A 333 11.75 32.15 -19.04
CA SER A 333 11.39 33.52 -18.65
C SER A 333 10.00 33.55 -18.02
N GLY A 334 9.89 34.06 -16.83
CA GLY A 334 8.64 34.16 -16.06
C GLY A 334 8.24 32.82 -15.39
N CYS A 335 6.95 32.65 -15.11
CA CYS A 335 6.39 31.42 -14.53
C CYS A 335 5.14 30.97 -15.23
N TYR A 336 4.77 29.71 -15.03
CA TYR A 336 3.43 29.22 -15.36
C TYR A 336 2.42 29.78 -14.36
N VAL A 337 1.31 30.32 -14.86
CA VAL A 337 0.27 30.93 -14.02
C VAL A 337 -0.98 30.06 -14.08
N HIS A 338 -1.25 29.36 -12.99
CA HIS A 338 -2.40 28.48 -12.83
C HIS A 338 -2.97 28.54 -11.40
N SER A 339 -3.98 27.74 -11.10
CA SER A 339 -4.70 27.79 -9.82
C SER A 339 -3.78 27.65 -8.59
N TRP A 340 -2.71 26.89 -8.69
CA TRP A 340 -1.75 26.63 -7.61
C TRP A 340 -0.53 27.59 -7.62
N THR A 341 -0.44 28.53 -8.56
CA THR A 341 0.66 29.49 -8.58
C THR A 341 0.41 30.58 -7.54
N ASN A 342 1.36 30.77 -6.62
CA ASN A 342 1.32 31.83 -5.63
C ASN A 342 1.87 33.16 -6.18
N SER A 343 1.85 34.23 -5.35
CA SER A 343 2.32 35.55 -5.73
C SER A 343 3.82 35.61 -6.03
N SER A 344 4.60 34.68 -5.49
CA SER A 344 6.06 34.58 -5.71
C SER A 344 6.41 33.75 -6.94
N CYS A 345 5.44 33.47 -7.81
CA CYS A 345 5.66 32.68 -9.03
C CYS A 345 6.10 31.23 -8.77
N THR A 346 5.74 30.68 -7.62
CA THR A 346 6.03 29.32 -7.22
C THR A 346 4.75 28.48 -7.32
N SER A 347 4.86 27.24 -7.76
CA SER A 347 3.74 26.28 -7.75
C SER A 347 3.62 25.60 -6.38
N GLU A 348 2.39 25.52 -5.86
CA GLU A 348 2.08 24.78 -4.63
C GLU A 348 1.81 23.30 -4.94
N TRP A 349 2.79 22.65 -5.58
CA TRP A 349 2.73 21.24 -5.89
C TRP A 349 2.96 20.37 -4.64
N VAL A 350 2.45 19.16 -4.66
CA VAL A 350 2.64 18.15 -3.61
C VAL A 350 3.48 16.98 -4.11
N VAL A 351 3.16 16.49 -5.31
CA VAL A 351 3.94 15.48 -6.02
C VAL A 351 4.41 16.08 -7.35
N TRP A 352 5.65 15.79 -7.72
CA TRP A 352 6.23 16.21 -8.98
C TRP A 352 6.69 15.01 -9.79
N GLN A 353 6.03 14.77 -10.93
CA GLN A 353 6.52 13.84 -11.94
C GLN A 353 7.58 14.56 -12.75
N TYR A 354 8.85 14.23 -12.48
CA TYR A 354 9.99 14.95 -13.04
C TYR A 354 10.57 14.29 -14.30
N SER A 355 10.17 13.05 -14.62
CA SER A 355 10.64 12.32 -15.78
C SER A 355 9.66 11.23 -16.19
N SER A 356 9.52 11.03 -17.51
CA SER A 356 8.85 9.87 -18.13
C SER A 356 9.85 8.91 -18.77
N CYS A 357 11.15 9.05 -18.45
CA CYS A 357 12.24 8.30 -19.06
C CYS A 357 13.10 7.52 -18.05
N GLY A 358 12.54 7.21 -16.88
CA GLY A 358 13.20 6.36 -15.90
C GLY A 358 13.50 4.98 -16.46
N ILE A 359 14.62 4.38 -16.05
CA ILE A 359 15.04 3.06 -16.51
C ILE A 359 14.27 2.00 -15.74
N GLY A 360 13.18 1.47 -16.31
CA GLY A 360 12.26 0.54 -15.63
C GLY A 360 12.96 -0.65 -14.97
N LYS A 361 13.93 -1.26 -15.64
CA LYS A 361 14.70 -2.40 -15.10
C LYS A 361 15.43 -2.10 -13.79
N LYS A 362 15.84 -0.86 -13.55
CA LYS A 362 16.46 -0.43 -12.29
C LYS A 362 15.48 -0.61 -11.12
N TYR A 363 14.20 -0.37 -11.38
CA TYR A 363 13.12 -0.38 -10.39
C TYR A 363 12.28 -1.67 -10.40
N GLY A 364 12.77 -2.74 -11.03
CA GLY A 364 12.02 -4.00 -11.08
C GLY A 364 10.88 -4.04 -12.08
N VAL A 365 10.79 -3.03 -12.94
CA VAL A 365 9.73 -2.91 -13.94
C VAL A 365 10.16 -3.55 -15.25
N PRO A 366 9.36 -4.46 -15.84
CA PRO A 366 9.73 -5.15 -17.07
C PRO A 366 9.78 -4.25 -18.31
N SER A 367 9.09 -3.10 -18.28
CA SER A 367 9.16 -2.14 -19.39
C SER A 367 10.50 -1.38 -19.42
N GLY A 368 10.82 -0.80 -20.57
CA GLY A 368 12.03 0.02 -20.74
C GLY A 368 11.94 1.39 -20.07
N ARG A 369 10.72 1.90 -19.86
CA ARG A 369 10.46 3.25 -19.36
C ARG A 369 9.58 3.20 -18.12
N LEU A 370 9.78 4.19 -17.23
CA LEU A 370 9.03 4.36 -16.01
C LEU A 370 8.95 5.85 -15.69
N ASP A 371 7.80 6.29 -15.23
CA ASP A 371 7.58 7.64 -14.80
C ASP A 371 8.05 7.79 -13.35
N LEU A 372 8.85 8.85 -13.11
CA LEU A 372 9.53 9.08 -11.84
C LEU A 372 8.98 10.32 -11.15
N ASN A 373 8.73 10.17 -9.85
CA ASN A 373 8.09 11.16 -9.03
C ASN A 373 8.90 11.48 -7.76
N VAL A 374 8.70 12.67 -7.23
CA VAL A 374 9.13 13.03 -5.88
C VAL A 374 8.01 13.72 -5.13
N TYR A 375 7.95 13.49 -3.83
CA TYR A 375 7.08 14.21 -2.92
C TYR A 375 7.80 15.45 -2.38
N ARG A 376 7.08 16.57 -2.24
CA ARG A 376 7.65 17.89 -1.86
C ARG A 376 8.04 17.99 -0.40
N GLY A 377 7.21 17.45 0.47
CA GLY A 377 7.30 17.64 1.92
C GLY A 377 8.25 16.68 2.63
N ASP A 378 8.24 16.78 3.94
CA ASP A 378 8.89 15.84 4.83
C ASP A 378 8.05 14.55 5.03
N VAL A 379 8.57 13.63 5.83
CA VAL A 379 7.92 12.35 6.11
C VAL A 379 6.58 12.54 6.84
N ASN A 380 6.51 13.48 7.78
CA ASN A 380 5.29 13.71 8.55
C ASN A 380 4.15 14.20 7.65
N SER A 381 4.44 15.19 6.80
CA SER A 381 3.47 15.69 5.82
C SER A 381 3.10 14.66 4.75
N PHE A 382 4.00 13.73 4.42
CA PHE A 382 3.67 12.60 3.55
C PHE A 382 2.67 11.65 4.21
N LEU A 383 2.90 11.32 5.48
CA LEU A 383 1.99 10.45 6.25
C LEU A 383 0.62 11.11 6.47
N GLU A 384 0.54 12.45 6.53
CA GLU A 384 -0.75 13.14 6.57
C GLU A 384 -1.62 12.84 5.34
N LEU A 385 -1.02 12.59 4.17
CA LEU A 385 -1.76 12.20 2.97
C LEU A 385 -2.46 10.85 3.11
N THR A 386 -1.97 9.97 3.98
CA THR A 386 -2.56 8.64 4.18
C THR A 386 -3.66 8.61 5.23
N LYS A 387 -3.90 9.71 5.94
CA LYS A 387 -4.93 9.77 6.98
C LYS A 387 -6.34 9.74 6.40
N GLY A 388 -7.24 9.10 7.14
CA GLY A 388 -8.64 8.95 6.77
C GLY A 388 -8.88 7.61 6.07
N ILE A 389 -9.14 6.58 6.88
CA ILE A 389 -9.58 5.27 6.38
C ILE A 389 -10.99 5.42 5.78
N TRP A 390 -11.20 4.83 4.63
CA TRP A 390 -12.52 4.70 4.03
C TRP A 390 -12.78 3.23 3.73
N ILE A 391 -13.78 2.66 4.40
CA ILE A 391 -14.24 1.30 4.19
C ILE A 391 -15.52 1.37 3.36
N PRO A 392 -15.50 0.88 2.12
CA PRO A 392 -16.67 0.95 1.24
C PRO A 392 -17.82 0.12 1.76
N GLN A 393 -19.02 0.62 1.56
CA GLN A 393 -20.27 -0.10 1.83
C GLN A 393 -20.77 -0.76 0.54
N ILE A 394 -21.79 -1.60 0.64
CA ILE A 394 -22.39 -2.26 -0.54
C ILE A 394 -22.88 -1.22 -1.57
N ALA A 395 -23.39 -0.09 -1.13
CA ALA A 395 -23.81 1.00 -2.01
C ALA A 395 -22.66 1.68 -2.79
N ASP A 396 -21.42 1.55 -2.31
CA ASP A 396 -20.24 2.09 -2.98
C ASP A 396 -19.68 1.12 -4.01
N MET A 397 -20.14 -0.11 -4.01
CA MET A 397 -19.68 -1.14 -4.91
C MET A 397 -20.36 -1.02 -6.27
N MET A 398 -19.66 -1.44 -7.31
CA MET A 398 -20.21 -1.52 -8.64
C MET A 398 -21.38 -2.52 -8.68
N PRO A 399 -22.56 -2.14 -9.19
CA PRO A 399 -23.67 -3.07 -9.32
C PRO A 399 -23.32 -4.28 -10.20
N ILE A 400 -23.81 -5.46 -9.82
CA ILE A 400 -23.58 -6.68 -10.60
C ILE A 400 -24.19 -6.57 -12.01
N ASN A 401 -25.37 -5.95 -12.09
CA ASN A 401 -26.08 -5.68 -13.35
C ASN A 401 -25.84 -4.24 -13.77
N GLU A 402 -24.66 -3.94 -14.25
CA GLU A 402 -24.27 -2.61 -14.66
C GLU A 402 -25.10 -2.10 -15.83
N PRO A 403 -25.61 -0.87 -15.79
CA PRO A 403 -26.20 -0.23 -16.95
C PRO A 403 -25.20 -0.13 -18.11
N SER A 404 -25.69 -0.35 -19.30
CA SER A 404 -24.87 -0.44 -20.51
C SER A 404 -24.01 0.79 -20.84
N ASN A 405 -24.36 1.95 -20.32
CA ASN A 405 -23.59 3.19 -20.49
C ASN A 405 -22.34 3.27 -19.62
N MET A 406 -22.23 2.42 -18.61
CA MET A 406 -21.04 2.31 -17.77
C MET A 406 -20.20 1.10 -18.15
N GLN A 407 -20.49 0.47 -19.24
CA GLN A 407 -20.07 -0.87 -19.61
C GLN A 407 -18.64 -1.18 -19.28
N LEU A 408 -18.57 -1.85 -18.21
CA LEU A 408 -17.62 -2.94 -18.14
C LEU A 408 -18.27 -4.08 -18.89
N ASP A 409 -17.62 -4.56 -19.91
CA ASP A 409 -18.03 -5.76 -20.59
C ASP A 409 -18.40 -6.80 -19.52
N SER A 410 -19.61 -7.36 -19.63
CA SER A 410 -20.09 -8.36 -18.67
C SER A 410 -19.14 -9.55 -18.53
N ALA A 411 -18.43 -9.88 -19.59
CA ALA A 411 -17.38 -10.89 -19.56
C ALA A 411 -16.16 -10.45 -18.77
N SER A 412 -15.80 -9.18 -18.82
CA SER A 412 -14.68 -8.63 -18.04
C SER A 412 -15.03 -8.36 -16.59
N TYR A 413 -16.30 -8.29 -16.29
CA TYR A 413 -16.84 -8.27 -14.93
C TYR A 413 -17.12 -9.67 -14.43
N SER A 414 -16.33 -10.58 -14.88
CA SER A 414 -16.49 -11.99 -14.59
C SER A 414 -16.19 -12.31 -13.14
N THR A 415 -16.46 -13.51 -12.84
CA THR A 415 -16.40 -14.05 -11.50
C THR A 415 -15.10 -13.85 -10.74
N SER A 416 -14.00 -13.64 -11.42
CA SER A 416 -12.72 -13.44 -10.74
C SER A 416 -12.57 -12.09 -10.05
N ASP A 417 -13.17 -11.06 -10.61
CA ASP A 417 -12.95 -9.71 -10.14
C ASP A 417 -13.85 -9.29 -9.00
N LYS A 418 -14.95 -9.99 -8.90
CA LYS A 418 -15.97 -9.46 -8.05
C LYS A 418 -16.33 -10.24 -6.85
N PRO A 419 -16.09 -11.45 -6.92
CA PRO A 419 -17.04 -12.28 -6.23
C PRO A 419 -16.91 -12.26 -4.76
N ALA A 420 -15.75 -12.28 -4.33
CA ALA A 420 -15.50 -12.35 -2.92
C ALA A 420 -16.16 -11.20 -2.17
N THR A 421 -16.19 -10.07 -2.81
CA THR A 421 -16.67 -8.86 -2.18
C THR A 421 -18.18 -8.80 -2.08
N PHE A 422 -18.86 -9.24 -3.12
CA PHE A 422 -20.30 -9.01 -3.21
C PHE A 422 -21.17 -10.15 -2.68
N GLN A 423 -20.58 -11.32 -2.58
CA GLN A 423 -21.31 -12.50 -2.13
C GLN A 423 -21.23 -12.73 -0.63
N LEU A 424 -20.37 -12.02 0.00
CA LEU A 424 -20.08 -12.22 1.38
C LEU A 424 -21.14 -11.89 2.34
N ASN A 425 -22.13 -11.29 1.87
CA ASN A 425 -22.49 -10.44 2.89
C ASN A 425 -23.92 -10.27 3.05
N VAL A 426 -24.55 -11.21 2.56
CA VAL A 426 -26.01 -11.24 2.65
C VAL A 426 -26.49 -12.34 3.57
#